data_9b026e2147356e5aa6bb699da04b6cbf
#
_entry.id   9b026e2147356e5aa6bb699da04b6cbf
#
_cell.length_a   1.000
_cell.length_b   1.000
_cell.length_c   1.000
_cell.angle_alpha   90.00
_cell.angle_beta   90.00
_cell.angle_gamma   90.00
#
_symmetry.space_group_name_H-M   'P 1'
#
loop_
_entity.id
_entity.type
_entity.pdbx_description
1 polymer ?
#
loop_
_entity_poly.entity_id
_entity_poly.type
_entity_poly.pdbx_seq_one_letter_code
_entity_poly.pdbx_strand_id
1 'polypeptide(L)'
;MKNFLLIILLAFIASCGSSDKKSEENKPQPALSKSNNTDVFNIAFEELMNNYYHLKDNFITESDTIINVYARKLIVNIDSLPLTTLKADTNVIATAKATAQSISAELNGLLAEKNIEAKRKSFATLSEEMYDLIRTVQYDKATVYHAHCPMAFNGVGANWLSNSADIKNPYIPKQMLSCGEVTDSINFAKK
;
A
#
# COMPACT_ATOMS: atom_id res chain seq x y z
N MET A 1 34.48 2.08 74.94
CA MET A 1 34.16 1.25 73.78
C MET A 1 32.97 1.93 73.12
N LYS A 2 33.21 2.87 72.23
CA LYS A 2 32.18 3.72 71.64
C LYS A 2 32.10 3.40 70.16
N ASN A 3 30.94 2.91 69.76
CA ASN A 3 30.59 2.65 68.37
C ASN A 3 30.25 3.99 67.70
N PHE A 4 31.00 4.33 66.64
CA PHE A 4 30.72 5.48 65.81
C PHE A 4 30.02 5.00 64.54
N LEU A 5 28.73 5.24 64.46
CA LEU A 5 27.87 4.87 63.33
C LEU A 5 27.94 6.01 62.31
N LEU A 6 28.58 5.76 61.19
CA LEU A 6 28.66 6.73 60.09
C LEU A 6 27.48 6.51 59.14
N ILE A 7 26.51 7.43 59.14
CA ILE A 7 25.36 7.43 58.25
C ILE A 7 25.79 8.16 56.96
N ILE A 8 25.93 7.40 55.87
CA ILE A 8 26.14 7.96 54.56
C ILE A 8 24.77 8.22 53.91
N LEU A 9 24.42 9.51 53.75
CA LEU A 9 23.23 9.98 53.08
C LEU A 9 23.46 9.98 51.57
N LEU A 10 22.90 8.96 50.85
CA LEU A 10 22.90 8.97 49.38
C LEU A 10 21.81 9.90 48.88
N ALA A 11 22.19 11.04 48.28
CA ALA A 11 21.29 11.89 47.55
C ALA A 11 21.03 11.29 46.16
N PHE A 12 19.81 10.76 45.93
CA PHE A 12 19.34 10.40 44.61
C PHE A 12 18.94 11.70 43.85
N ILE A 13 19.75 12.04 42.87
CA ILE A 13 19.36 13.10 41.91
C ILE A 13 18.50 12.39 40.83
N ALA A 14 17.19 12.59 40.89
CA ALA A 14 16.27 12.21 39.83
C ALA A 14 16.46 13.17 38.65
N SER A 15 17.23 12.76 37.63
CA SER A 15 17.32 13.41 36.34
C SER A 15 16.10 13.03 35.50
N CYS A 16 15.09 13.89 35.44
CA CYS A 16 14.04 13.84 34.44
C CYS A 16 14.62 14.22 33.09
N GLY A 17 15.12 13.25 32.35
CA GLY A 17 15.44 13.41 30.92
C GLY A 17 14.12 13.39 30.14
N SER A 18 13.64 14.56 29.68
CA SER A 18 12.62 14.64 28.65
C SER A 18 13.16 14.02 27.37
N SER A 19 12.66 12.84 27.04
CA SER A 19 12.87 12.21 25.72
C SER A 19 12.04 12.99 24.70
N ASP A 20 12.66 13.98 24.07
CA ASP A 20 12.19 14.50 22.80
C ASP A 20 12.21 13.33 21.80
N LYS A 21 11.06 12.68 21.62
CA LYS A 21 10.81 11.84 20.45
C LYS A 21 10.81 12.75 19.23
N LYS A 22 12.00 12.98 18.68
CA LYS A 22 12.18 13.47 17.34
C LYS A 22 11.42 12.51 16.44
N SER A 23 10.33 12.95 15.84
CA SER A 23 9.67 12.23 14.76
C SER A 23 10.74 11.97 13.71
N GLU A 24 11.09 10.72 13.48
CA GLU A 24 11.94 10.35 12.36
C GLU A 24 11.21 10.80 11.09
N GLU A 25 11.74 11.84 10.50
CA GLU A 25 11.37 12.32 9.18
C GLU A 25 11.52 11.14 8.24
N ASN A 26 10.41 10.70 7.64
CA ASN A 26 10.32 9.54 6.77
C ASN A 26 11.22 9.78 5.54
N LYS A 27 12.52 9.45 5.67
CA LYS A 27 13.47 9.57 4.57
C LYS A 27 13.01 8.66 3.45
N PRO A 28 12.95 9.14 2.20
CA PRO A 28 12.64 8.29 1.07
C PRO A 28 13.53 7.06 1.08
N GLN A 29 12.90 5.88 1.13
CA GLN A 29 13.64 4.63 1.08
C GLN A 29 14.40 4.56 -0.26
N PRO A 30 15.68 4.19 -0.29
CA PRO A 30 16.45 4.13 -1.54
C PRO A 30 15.80 3.14 -2.50
N ALA A 31 15.86 3.43 -3.81
CA ALA A 31 15.33 2.54 -4.84
C ALA A 31 15.83 1.10 -4.64
N LEU A 32 14.90 0.15 -4.58
CA LEU A 32 15.17 -1.26 -4.25
C LEU A 32 16.06 -1.95 -5.30
N SER A 33 15.92 -1.58 -6.57
CA SER A 33 16.76 -2.01 -7.69
C SER A 33 16.50 -1.13 -8.91
N LYS A 34 17.36 -1.26 -9.93
CA LYS A 34 17.21 -0.51 -11.19
C LYS A 34 16.26 -1.27 -12.12
N SER A 35 15.09 -0.73 -12.38
CA SER A 35 14.16 -1.29 -13.36
C SER A 35 14.70 -1.15 -14.79
N ASN A 36 14.37 -2.12 -15.64
CA ASN A 36 14.66 -2.11 -17.07
C ASN A 36 13.38 -2.18 -17.93
N ASN A 37 12.24 -1.78 -17.36
CA ASN A 37 10.96 -1.84 -18.06
C ASN A 37 10.96 -1.00 -19.34
N THR A 38 10.23 -1.50 -20.35
CA THR A 38 10.03 -0.78 -21.60
C THR A 38 9.04 0.37 -21.42
N ASP A 39 9.12 1.41 -22.24
CA ASP A 39 8.14 2.50 -22.17
C ASP A 39 6.72 2.02 -22.49
N VAL A 40 6.56 1.04 -23.39
CA VAL A 40 5.26 0.43 -23.71
C VAL A 40 4.65 -0.21 -22.45
N PHE A 41 5.42 -0.99 -21.71
CA PHE A 41 4.96 -1.57 -20.45
C PHE A 41 4.63 -0.50 -19.42
N ASN A 42 5.53 0.44 -19.23
CA ASN A 42 5.40 1.48 -18.22
C ASN A 42 4.17 2.39 -18.44
N ILE A 43 3.87 2.75 -19.69
CA ILE A 43 2.66 3.53 -20.02
C ILE A 43 1.39 2.73 -19.68
N ALA A 44 1.34 1.46 -20.07
CA ALA A 44 0.19 0.61 -19.78
C ALA A 44 0.01 0.38 -18.26
N PHE A 45 1.12 0.20 -17.54
CA PHE A 45 1.08 0.02 -16.09
C PHE A 45 0.70 1.30 -15.34
N GLU A 46 1.14 2.46 -15.81
CA GLU A 46 0.73 3.76 -15.25
C GLU A 46 -0.79 3.97 -15.38
N GLU A 47 -1.38 3.61 -16.52
CA GLU A 47 -2.83 3.66 -16.71
C GLU A 47 -3.56 2.71 -15.75
N LEU A 48 -3.05 1.47 -15.58
CA LEU A 48 -3.55 0.52 -14.59
C LEU A 48 -3.55 1.13 -13.18
N MET A 49 -2.42 1.72 -12.76
CA MET A 49 -2.28 2.34 -11.44
C MET A 49 -3.22 3.53 -11.25
N ASN A 50 -3.37 4.38 -12.28
CA ASN A 50 -4.29 5.51 -12.22
C ASN A 50 -5.75 5.04 -12.03
N ASN A 51 -6.18 3.99 -12.74
CA ASN A 51 -7.52 3.42 -12.57
C ASN A 51 -7.69 2.76 -11.19
N TYR A 52 -6.63 2.14 -10.62
CA TYR A 52 -6.65 1.65 -9.24
C TYR A 52 -6.84 2.80 -8.22
N TYR A 53 -6.12 3.91 -8.38
CA TYR A 53 -6.29 5.06 -7.48
C TYR A 53 -7.69 5.66 -7.57
N HIS A 54 -8.26 5.74 -8.76
CA HIS A 54 -9.67 6.14 -8.92
C HIS A 54 -10.63 5.16 -8.27
N LEU A 55 -10.40 3.84 -8.38
CA LEU A 55 -11.20 2.84 -7.68
C LEU A 55 -11.15 3.07 -6.16
N LYS A 56 -9.95 3.22 -5.60
CA LYS A 56 -9.71 3.52 -4.19
C LYS A 56 -10.46 4.78 -3.74
N ASP A 57 -10.37 5.88 -4.49
CA ASP A 57 -11.01 7.15 -4.13
C ASP A 57 -12.54 7.05 -4.16
N ASN A 58 -13.10 6.19 -5.00
CA ASN A 58 -14.53 5.95 -5.05
C ASN A 58 -15.05 5.06 -3.92
N PHE A 59 -14.20 4.28 -3.26
CA PHE A 59 -14.53 3.67 -1.97
C PHE A 59 -14.61 4.70 -0.84
N ILE A 60 -13.83 5.78 -0.91
CA ILE A 60 -13.89 6.90 0.05
C ILE A 60 -15.22 7.67 -0.11
N THR A 61 -15.62 7.95 -1.34
CA THR A 61 -16.88 8.66 -1.64
C THR A 61 -18.11 7.75 -1.63
N GLU A 62 -17.93 6.44 -1.50
CA GLU A 62 -18.98 5.41 -1.51
C GLU A 62 -19.85 5.41 -2.78
N SER A 63 -19.27 5.75 -3.92
CA SER A 63 -19.98 5.77 -5.21
C SER A 63 -19.97 4.39 -5.88
N ASP A 64 -20.94 3.55 -5.57
CA ASP A 64 -21.01 2.16 -6.08
C ASP A 64 -20.98 2.08 -7.61
N THR A 65 -21.71 2.96 -8.28
CA THR A 65 -21.72 3.01 -9.75
C THR A 65 -20.31 3.28 -10.31
N ILE A 66 -19.59 4.23 -9.72
CA ILE A 66 -18.25 4.61 -10.19
C ILE A 66 -17.21 3.55 -9.80
N ILE A 67 -17.35 2.91 -8.63
CA ILE A 67 -16.57 1.72 -8.26
C ILE A 67 -16.65 0.66 -9.36
N ASN A 68 -17.85 0.33 -9.83
CA ASN A 68 -18.06 -0.66 -10.89
C ASN A 68 -17.44 -0.21 -12.23
N VAL A 69 -17.47 1.08 -12.55
CA VAL A 69 -16.82 1.62 -13.76
C VAL A 69 -15.32 1.40 -13.72
N TYR A 70 -14.66 1.77 -12.60
CA TYR A 70 -13.21 1.62 -12.49
C TYR A 70 -12.77 0.16 -12.32
N ALA A 71 -13.56 -0.68 -11.67
CA ALA A 71 -13.30 -2.12 -11.64
C ALA A 71 -13.27 -2.73 -13.05
N ARG A 72 -14.23 -2.37 -13.94
CA ARG A 72 -14.21 -2.81 -15.35
C ARG A 72 -13.03 -2.27 -16.14
N LYS A 73 -12.64 -1.01 -15.93
CA LYS A 73 -11.45 -0.44 -16.56
C LYS A 73 -10.18 -1.18 -16.13
N LEU A 74 -10.07 -1.50 -14.84
CA LEU A 74 -8.95 -2.30 -14.31
C LEU A 74 -8.88 -3.68 -14.95
N ILE A 75 -10.01 -4.38 -15.15
CA ILE A 75 -10.03 -5.66 -15.87
C ILE A 75 -9.44 -5.49 -17.28
N VAL A 76 -9.88 -4.48 -18.02
CA VAL A 76 -9.35 -4.23 -19.37
C VAL A 76 -7.84 -3.95 -19.33
N ASN A 77 -7.37 -3.12 -18.40
CA ASN A 77 -5.96 -2.79 -18.28
C ASN A 77 -5.11 -4.01 -17.90
N ILE A 78 -5.56 -4.82 -16.92
CA ILE A 78 -4.79 -5.97 -16.46
C ILE A 78 -4.74 -7.09 -17.50
N ASP A 79 -5.85 -7.35 -18.20
CA ASP A 79 -5.95 -8.38 -19.23
C ASP A 79 -5.13 -8.02 -20.49
N SER A 80 -4.98 -6.71 -20.78
CA SER A 80 -4.18 -6.20 -21.90
C SER A 80 -2.75 -5.81 -21.55
N LEU A 81 -2.33 -6.00 -20.30
CA LEU A 81 -0.99 -5.60 -19.85
C LEU A 81 0.11 -6.33 -20.64
N PRO A 82 1.05 -5.60 -21.28
CA PRO A 82 2.03 -6.20 -22.18
C PRO A 82 3.20 -6.86 -21.43
N LEU A 83 2.90 -7.87 -20.59
CA LEU A 83 3.87 -8.56 -19.74
C LEU A 83 5.00 -9.26 -20.53
N THR A 84 4.76 -9.57 -21.80
CA THR A 84 5.78 -10.16 -22.68
C THR A 84 6.87 -9.16 -23.10
N THR A 85 6.65 -7.85 -22.87
CA THR A 85 7.63 -6.80 -23.16
C THR A 85 8.54 -6.48 -21.97
N LEU A 86 8.32 -7.14 -20.82
CA LEU A 86 9.20 -7.03 -19.66
C LEU A 86 10.59 -7.60 -19.99
N LYS A 87 11.62 -6.86 -19.61
CA LYS A 87 13.02 -7.30 -19.69
C LYS A 87 13.41 -8.06 -18.42
N ALA A 88 12.70 -9.14 -18.14
CA ALA A 88 12.85 -9.98 -16.96
C ALA A 88 13.03 -11.45 -17.38
N ASP A 89 13.44 -12.30 -16.45
CA ASP A 89 13.50 -13.73 -16.70
C ASP A 89 12.09 -14.36 -16.86
N THR A 90 12.06 -15.56 -17.42
CA THR A 90 10.80 -16.24 -17.73
C THR A 90 9.96 -16.55 -16.50
N ASN A 91 10.58 -16.75 -15.32
CA ASN A 91 9.85 -17.03 -14.07
C ASN A 91 9.16 -15.75 -13.56
N VAL A 92 9.84 -14.61 -13.65
CA VAL A 92 9.23 -13.30 -13.29
C VAL A 92 8.03 -13.01 -14.20
N ILE A 93 8.17 -13.24 -15.52
CA ILE A 93 7.06 -13.05 -16.48
C ILE A 93 5.90 -14.02 -16.17
N ALA A 94 6.21 -15.28 -15.87
CA ALA A 94 5.19 -16.27 -15.50
C ALA A 94 4.47 -15.90 -14.21
N THR A 95 5.20 -15.46 -13.18
CA THR A 95 4.64 -14.98 -11.92
C THR A 95 3.75 -13.77 -12.15
N ALA A 96 4.22 -12.75 -12.90
CA ALA A 96 3.43 -11.57 -13.22
C ALA A 96 2.12 -11.91 -13.96
N LYS A 97 2.16 -12.89 -14.89
CA LYS A 97 0.96 -13.37 -15.58
C LYS A 97 -0.03 -14.04 -14.63
N ALA A 98 0.46 -14.90 -13.74
CA ALA A 98 -0.40 -15.57 -12.76
C ALA A 98 -1.06 -14.56 -11.81
N THR A 99 -0.29 -13.58 -11.31
CA THR A 99 -0.82 -12.51 -10.46
C THR A 99 -1.84 -11.64 -11.22
N ALA A 100 -1.57 -11.30 -12.49
CA ALA A 100 -2.52 -10.55 -13.32
C ALA A 100 -3.85 -11.30 -13.51
N GLN A 101 -3.79 -12.62 -13.71
CA GLN A 101 -5.00 -13.46 -13.79
C GLN A 101 -5.78 -13.49 -12.47
N SER A 102 -5.10 -13.55 -11.32
CA SER A 102 -5.72 -13.47 -10.00
C SER A 102 -6.41 -12.13 -9.79
N ILE A 103 -5.74 -11.02 -10.12
CA ILE A 103 -6.29 -9.66 -10.07
C ILE A 103 -7.57 -9.54 -10.92
N SER A 104 -7.55 -10.08 -12.15
CA SER A 104 -8.73 -10.07 -13.04
C SER A 104 -9.89 -10.88 -12.44
N ALA A 105 -9.62 -12.02 -11.82
CA ALA A 105 -10.62 -12.84 -11.14
C ALA A 105 -11.20 -12.12 -9.92
N GLU A 106 -10.37 -11.49 -9.07
CA GLU A 106 -10.80 -10.73 -7.90
C GLU A 106 -11.67 -9.52 -8.29
N LEU A 107 -11.32 -8.80 -9.36
CA LEU A 107 -12.12 -7.70 -9.90
C LEU A 107 -13.50 -8.17 -10.39
N ASN A 108 -13.58 -9.34 -11.02
CA ASN A 108 -14.87 -9.95 -11.40
C ASN A 108 -15.68 -10.34 -10.16
N GLY A 109 -15.03 -10.85 -9.10
CA GLY A 109 -15.64 -11.08 -7.79
C GLY A 109 -16.20 -9.80 -7.19
N LEU A 110 -15.41 -8.72 -7.16
CA LEU A 110 -15.83 -7.40 -6.69
C LEU A 110 -17.09 -6.89 -7.41
N LEU A 111 -17.14 -7.06 -8.73
CA LEU A 111 -18.30 -6.65 -9.54
C LEU A 111 -19.56 -7.48 -9.24
N ALA A 112 -19.41 -8.72 -8.78
CA ALA A 112 -20.54 -9.58 -8.41
C ALA A 112 -21.11 -9.24 -7.02
N GLU A 113 -20.33 -8.55 -6.17
CA GLU A 113 -20.76 -8.17 -4.83
C GLU A 113 -21.89 -7.12 -4.85
N LYS A 114 -22.89 -7.31 -3.96
CA LYS A 114 -24.11 -6.50 -3.93
C LYS A 114 -24.05 -5.33 -2.96
N ASN A 115 -23.10 -5.31 -2.05
CA ASN A 115 -22.97 -4.25 -1.06
C ASN A 115 -21.51 -3.77 -0.95
N ILE A 116 -21.35 -2.54 -0.51
CA ILE A 116 -20.05 -1.88 -0.48
C ILE A 116 -19.06 -2.53 0.48
N GLU A 117 -19.54 -3.12 1.58
CA GLU A 117 -18.65 -3.77 2.56
C GLU A 117 -18.05 -5.07 2.00
N ALA A 118 -18.82 -5.84 1.24
CA ALA A 118 -18.30 -6.99 0.52
C ALA A 118 -17.29 -6.56 -0.56
N LYS A 119 -17.61 -5.51 -1.33
CA LYS A 119 -16.68 -4.91 -2.30
C LYS A 119 -15.38 -4.42 -1.65
N ARG A 120 -15.44 -3.84 -0.43
CA ARG A 120 -14.25 -3.43 0.32
C ARG A 120 -13.37 -4.62 0.70
N LYS A 121 -13.94 -5.79 0.99
CA LYS A 121 -13.15 -7.01 1.25
C LYS A 121 -12.41 -7.46 -0.01
N SER A 122 -13.10 -7.54 -1.14
CA SER A 122 -12.47 -7.81 -2.43
C SER A 122 -11.40 -6.76 -2.78
N PHE A 123 -11.66 -5.49 -2.49
CA PHE A 123 -10.68 -4.42 -2.71
C PHE A 123 -9.43 -4.59 -1.81
N ALA A 124 -9.56 -5.12 -0.60
CA ALA A 124 -8.41 -5.41 0.26
C ALA A 124 -7.52 -6.52 -0.36
N THR A 125 -8.13 -7.62 -0.84
CA THR A 125 -7.41 -8.69 -1.55
C THR A 125 -6.76 -8.13 -2.83
N LEU A 126 -7.50 -7.39 -3.63
CA LEU A 126 -6.97 -6.72 -4.83
C LEU A 126 -5.75 -5.85 -4.53
N SER A 127 -5.77 -5.13 -3.40
CA SER A 127 -4.67 -4.23 -3.01
C SER A 127 -3.38 -4.99 -2.73
N GLU A 128 -3.46 -6.14 -2.07
CA GLU A 128 -2.31 -7.02 -1.83
C GLU A 128 -1.76 -7.60 -3.15
N GLU A 129 -2.64 -8.10 -4.01
CA GLU A 129 -2.24 -8.63 -5.31
C GLU A 129 -1.57 -7.56 -6.20
N MET A 130 -2.09 -6.34 -6.18
CA MET A 130 -1.48 -5.19 -6.87
C MET A 130 -0.12 -4.81 -6.27
N TYR A 131 0.03 -4.87 -4.94
CA TYR A 131 1.31 -4.66 -4.27
C TYR A 131 2.35 -5.69 -4.74
N ASP A 132 1.98 -6.97 -4.79
CA ASP A 132 2.85 -8.05 -5.26
C ASP A 132 3.19 -7.89 -6.75
N LEU A 133 2.22 -7.51 -7.58
CA LEU A 133 2.46 -7.27 -9.01
C LEU A 133 3.47 -6.14 -9.23
N ILE A 134 3.30 -4.99 -8.53
CA ILE A 134 4.21 -3.84 -8.62
C ILE A 134 5.65 -4.26 -8.30
N ARG A 135 5.85 -5.06 -7.26
CA ARG A 135 7.17 -5.55 -6.84
C ARG A 135 7.74 -6.54 -7.83
N THR A 136 6.91 -7.43 -8.37
CA THR A 136 7.30 -8.45 -9.36
C THR A 136 7.78 -7.79 -10.65
N VAL A 137 7.04 -6.82 -11.17
CA VAL A 137 7.37 -6.14 -12.43
C VAL A 137 8.32 -4.95 -12.25
N GLN A 138 8.62 -4.57 -11.01
CA GLN A 138 9.49 -3.44 -10.67
C GLN A 138 9.06 -2.13 -11.36
N TYR A 139 7.79 -1.75 -11.19
CA TYR A 139 7.24 -0.51 -11.76
C TYR A 139 8.06 0.73 -11.32
N ASP A 140 8.52 1.53 -12.29
CA ASP A 140 9.55 2.56 -12.08
C ASP A 140 9.13 4.00 -12.42
N LYS A 141 7.85 4.26 -12.71
CA LYS A 141 7.40 5.61 -13.08
C LYS A 141 7.05 6.50 -11.91
N ALA A 142 6.65 5.92 -10.77
CA ALA A 142 6.24 6.68 -9.60
C ALA A 142 6.57 5.93 -8.31
N THR A 143 6.64 6.66 -7.20
CA THR A 143 6.60 6.07 -5.87
C THR A 143 5.16 5.63 -5.56
N VAL A 144 5.00 4.40 -5.11
CA VAL A 144 3.73 3.85 -4.65
C VAL A 144 3.82 3.64 -3.14
N TYR A 145 2.90 4.23 -2.40
CA TYR A 145 2.81 4.08 -0.95
C TYR A 145 1.88 2.92 -0.61
N HIS A 146 2.33 2.03 0.26
CA HIS A 146 1.54 0.96 0.84
C HIS A 146 1.10 1.40 2.23
N ALA A 147 -0.19 1.57 2.43
CA ALA A 147 -0.78 2.07 3.65
C ALA A 147 -1.60 0.97 4.35
N HIS A 148 -1.67 1.02 5.67
CA HIS A 148 -2.37 0.07 6.51
C HIS A 148 -3.32 0.77 7.49
N CYS A 149 -4.54 0.25 7.65
CA CYS A 149 -5.43 0.63 8.74
C CYS A 149 -5.70 -0.58 9.65
N PRO A 150 -5.27 -0.57 10.92
CA PRO A 150 -5.48 -1.69 11.83
C PRO A 150 -6.95 -1.85 12.26
N MET A 151 -7.78 -0.81 12.08
CA MET A 151 -9.18 -0.81 12.49
C MET A 151 -10.15 -1.30 11.41
N ALA A 152 -9.67 -1.49 10.17
CA ALA A 152 -10.51 -2.02 9.09
C ALA A 152 -11.07 -3.40 9.46
N PHE A 153 -12.30 -3.70 9.02
CA PHE A 153 -12.96 -4.98 9.23
C PHE A 153 -13.00 -5.44 10.69
N ASN A 154 -13.40 -4.54 11.59
CA ASN A 154 -13.52 -4.79 13.04
C ASN A 154 -12.18 -5.18 13.69
N GLY A 155 -11.09 -4.56 13.29
CA GLY A 155 -9.77 -4.77 13.91
C GLY A 155 -8.94 -5.90 13.28
N VAL A 156 -9.40 -6.46 12.16
CA VAL A 156 -8.56 -7.40 11.36
C VAL A 156 -7.44 -6.64 10.65
N GLY A 157 -7.73 -5.40 10.25
CA GLY A 157 -6.82 -4.57 9.48
C GLY A 157 -6.93 -4.82 7.98
N ALA A 158 -6.52 -3.81 7.18
CA ALA A 158 -6.40 -3.95 5.73
C ALA A 158 -5.43 -2.93 5.15
N ASN A 159 -4.86 -3.27 4.01
CA ASN A 159 -3.91 -2.45 3.27
C ASN A 159 -4.53 -1.87 2.00
N TRP A 160 -3.95 -0.77 1.51
CA TRP A 160 -4.24 -0.21 0.18
C TRP A 160 -3.00 0.49 -0.37
N LEU A 161 -3.02 0.75 -1.67
CA LEU A 161 -1.98 1.51 -2.34
C LEU A 161 -2.42 2.96 -2.58
N SER A 162 -1.47 3.87 -2.52
CA SER A 162 -1.70 5.30 -2.73
C SER A 162 -0.56 5.93 -3.55
N ASN A 163 -0.88 6.97 -4.29
CA ASN A 163 0.09 7.84 -4.97
C ASN A 163 0.57 9.00 -4.06
N SER A 164 0.07 9.08 -2.84
CA SER A 164 0.44 10.08 -1.83
C SER A 164 0.65 9.40 -0.47
N ALA A 165 1.54 9.97 0.34
CA ALA A 165 1.72 9.57 1.73
C ALA A 165 0.56 10.02 2.63
N ASP A 166 -0.32 10.90 2.14
CA ASP A 166 -1.52 11.33 2.88
C ASP A 166 -2.50 10.17 3.05
N ILE A 167 -2.86 9.90 4.30
CA ILE A 167 -3.79 8.83 4.62
C ILE A 167 -5.23 9.26 4.29
N LYS A 168 -5.84 8.50 3.37
CA LYS A 168 -7.27 8.57 3.04
C LYS A 168 -7.81 7.15 2.97
N ASN A 169 -8.42 6.72 4.07
CA ASN A 169 -8.84 5.34 4.30
C ASN A 169 -10.07 4.97 3.45
N PRO A 170 -9.98 3.97 2.55
CA PRO A 170 -11.10 3.53 1.74
C PRO A 170 -12.07 2.58 2.45
N TYR A 171 -11.69 2.03 3.62
CA TYR A 171 -12.47 1.00 4.31
C TYR A 171 -13.48 1.55 5.31
N ILE A 172 -13.12 2.62 6.03
CA ILE A 172 -13.98 3.25 7.06
C ILE A 172 -13.99 4.79 6.93
N PRO A 173 -14.22 5.33 5.70
CA PRO A 173 -13.99 6.75 5.42
C PRO A 173 -14.88 7.70 6.23
N LYS A 174 -16.14 7.30 6.51
CA LYS A 174 -17.08 8.15 7.25
C LYS A 174 -16.73 8.32 8.72
N GLN A 175 -16.16 7.29 9.34
CA GLN A 175 -15.82 7.29 10.75
C GLN A 175 -14.37 7.72 10.99
N MET A 176 -13.46 7.27 10.12
CA MET A 176 -12.02 7.35 10.35
C MET A 176 -11.23 7.54 9.04
N LEU A 177 -11.48 8.64 8.31
CA LEU A 177 -10.83 8.91 7.02
C LEU A 177 -9.29 8.92 7.12
N SER A 178 -8.74 9.40 8.23
CA SER A 178 -7.30 9.48 8.48
C SER A 178 -6.73 8.30 9.29
N CYS A 179 -7.52 7.24 9.50
CA CYS A 179 -7.01 6.04 10.18
C CYS A 179 -6.08 5.26 9.26
N GLY A 180 -4.86 5.08 9.72
CA GLY A 180 -3.84 4.30 9.05
C GLY A 180 -2.48 4.98 9.07
N GLU A 181 -1.50 4.28 8.55
CA GLU A 181 -0.12 4.73 8.39
C GLU A 181 0.48 4.17 7.10
N VAL A 182 1.50 4.81 6.58
CA VAL A 182 2.31 4.26 5.48
C VAL A 182 3.27 3.24 6.07
N THR A 183 3.13 1.98 5.66
CA THR A 183 3.97 0.86 6.12
C THR A 183 5.13 0.57 5.19
N ASP A 184 5.00 0.91 3.89
CA ASP A 184 6.09 0.78 2.91
C ASP A 184 5.94 1.84 1.80
N SER A 185 7.04 2.14 1.12
CA SER A 185 7.07 2.98 -0.08
C SER A 185 7.93 2.33 -1.16
N ILE A 186 7.27 1.88 -2.23
CA ILE A 186 7.95 1.21 -3.35
C ILE A 186 8.43 2.26 -4.34
N ASN A 187 9.73 2.24 -4.62
CA ASN A 187 10.33 3.13 -5.62
C ASN A 187 11.42 2.38 -6.39
N PHE A 188 11.12 2.00 -7.64
CA PHE A 188 12.06 1.41 -8.58
C PHE A 188 12.54 2.42 -9.64
N ALA A 189 12.35 3.72 -9.42
CA ALA A 189 12.71 4.74 -10.38
C ALA A 189 14.17 4.64 -10.82
N LYS A 190 14.39 4.81 -12.11
CA LYS A 190 15.74 4.93 -12.68
C LYS A 190 16.41 6.16 -12.08
N LYS A 191 17.56 5.98 -11.46
CA LYS A 191 18.44 7.08 -11.08
C LYS A 191 19.36 7.46 -12.24
#